data_c06c0a13b351e810a424a24274335d4f
#
_entry.id   c06c0a13b351e810a424a24274335d4f
#
_cell.length_a   1.000
_cell.length_b   1.000
_cell.length_c   1.000
_cell.angle_alpha   90.00
_cell.angle_beta   90.00
_cell.angle_gamma   90.00
#
_symmetry.space_group_name_H-M   'P 1'
#
loop_
_entity.id
_entity.type
_entity.pdbx_description
1 polymer ?
#
loop_
_entity_poly.entity_id
_entity_poly.type
_entity_poly.pdbx_seq_one_letter_code
_entity_poly.pdbx_strand_id
1 'polypeptide(L)'
;DWFYKDGGASLFWPEKWKEFVETIPKNEQSNIIKAYHKRLFHKSKEIREKFSIFWLKWENSLASMQKSINNYTPPINYALAFSRIENHYFFNKGFLGSDDYILSNAKKIDKIPGIIIQGRYDMVCPPNSANKLKNVWPKSELKIIDFSGHAMSEPEISRELIKATEKFKN
;
A
#
# COMPACT_ATOMS: atom_id res chain seq x y z
N ASP A 1 -0.37 -0.31 10.49
CA ASP A 1 -1.57 0.04 11.29
C ASP A 1 -2.52 1.01 10.58
N TRP A 2 -2.03 2.00 9.84
CA TRP A 2 -2.87 3.00 9.15
C TRP A 2 -3.91 2.37 8.20
N PHE A 3 -3.52 1.41 7.37
CA PHE A 3 -4.30 0.93 6.24
C PHE A 3 -5.22 -0.26 6.59
N TYR A 4 -4.79 -1.14 7.49
CA TYR A 4 -5.51 -2.37 7.88
C TYR A 4 -6.01 -2.36 9.32
N LYS A 5 -6.27 -1.18 9.87
CA LYS A 5 -6.79 -1.00 11.22
C LYS A 5 -7.87 0.08 11.24
N ASP A 6 -8.83 -0.08 12.12
CA ASP A 6 -9.82 0.97 12.34
C ASP A 6 -9.17 2.24 12.89
N GLY A 7 -9.72 3.41 12.52
CA GLY A 7 -9.19 4.71 12.94
C GLY A 7 -8.08 5.30 12.04
N GLY A 8 -7.74 4.61 10.94
CA GLY A 8 -6.80 5.11 9.94
C GLY A 8 -7.51 5.45 8.62
N ALA A 9 -7.08 4.83 7.51
CA ALA A 9 -7.68 4.99 6.18
C ALA A 9 -9.19 4.67 6.17
N SER A 10 -9.65 3.80 7.06
CA SER A 10 -11.06 3.48 7.29
C SER A 10 -11.96 4.69 7.55
N LEU A 11 -11.43 5.78 8.12
CA LEU A 11 -12.18 7.00 8.40
C LEU A 11 -12.59 7.76 7.13
N PHE A 12 -11.88 7.57 6.03
CA PHE A 12 -12.15 8.25 4.75
C PHE A 12 -13.07 7.44 3.84
N TRP A 13 -13.11 6.10 3.99
CA TRP A 13 -13.97 5.17 3.25
C TRP A 13 -14.65 4.18 4.20
N PRO A 14 -15.51 4.64 5.13
CA PRO A 14 -16.11 3.78 6.15
C PRO A 14 -16.99 2.69 5.54
N GLU A 15 -17.67 2.95 4.43
CA GLU A 15 -18.49 1.96 3.73
C GLU A 15 -17.63 0.83 3.11
N LYS A 16 -16.46 1.16 2.56
CA LYS A 16 -15.53 0.19 1.98
C LYS A 16 -14.82 -0.62 3.06
N TRP A 17 -14.45 0.05 4.15
CA TRP A 17 -13.92 -0.62 5.33
C TRP A 17 -14.90 -1.61 5.91
N LYS A 18 -16.16 -1.22 6.02
CA LYS A 18 -17.25 -2.11 6.49
C LYS A 18 -17.37 -3.35 5.60
N GLU A 19 -17.44 -3.17 4.27
CA GLU A 19 -17.47 -4.29 3.31
C GLU A 19 -16.28 -5.24 3.51
N PHE A 20 -15.09 -4.69 3.74
CA PHE A 20 -13.85 -5.45 3.92
C PHE A 20 -13.85 -6.23 5.22
N VAL A 21 -14.27 -5.63 6.34
CA VAL A 21 -14.20 -6.22 7.68
C VAL A 21 -15.35 -7.19 7.95
N GLU A 22 -16.58 -6.90 7.48
CA GLU A 22 -17.75 -7.76 7.71
C GLU A 22 -17.65 -9.15 7.08
N THR A 23 -16.74 -9.35 6.11
CA THR A 23 -16.43 -10.68 5.58
C THR A 23 -15.72 -11.59 6.59
N ILE A 24 -15.18 -10.99 7.66
CA ILE A 24 -14.42 -11.66 8.71
C ILE A 24 -15.31 -11.85 9.96
N PRO A 25 -15.35 -13.04 10.59
CA PRO A 25 -16.05 -13.25 11.85
C PRO A 25 -15.60 -12.26 12.93
N LYS A 26 -16.54 -11.77 13.73
CA LYS A 26 -16.29 -10.73 14.76
C LYS A 26 -15.13 -11.05 15.70
N ASN A 27 -14.99 -12.30 16.10
CA ASN A 27 -13.90 -12.76 16.98
C ASN A 27 -12.51 -12.78 16.32
N GLU A 28 -12.43 -12.58 15.01
CA GLU A 28 -11.15 -12.50 14.26
C GLU A 28 -10.83 -11.07 13.79
N GLN A 29 -11.74 -10.11 13.93
CA GLN A 29 -11.59 -8.75 13.42
C GLN A 29 -10.54 -7.92 14.17
N SER A 30 -10.11 -8.34 15.34
CA SER A 30 -9.01 -7.68 16.07
C SER A 30 -7.65 -7.74 15.34
N ASN A 31 -7.49 -8.67 14.38
CA ASN A 31 -6.30 -8.78 13.55
C ASN A 31 -6.68 -9.17 12.13
N ILE A 32 -7.04 -8.17 11.33
CA ILE A 32 -7.53 -8.32 9.96
C ILE A 32 -6.48 -8.99 9.05
N ILE A 33 -5.22 -8.61 9.15
CA ILE A 33 -4.13 -9.20 8.35
C ILE A 33 -4.06 -10.71 8.59
N LYS A 34 -4.09 -11.15 9.85
CA LYS A 34 -4.06 -12.57 10.21
C LYS A 34 -5.34 -13.31 9.78
N ALA A 35 -6.48 -12.65 9.90
CA ALA A 35 -7.77 -13.22 9.49
C ALA A 35 -7.85 -13.46 7.99
N TYR A 36 -7.36 -12.49 7.19
CA TYR A 36 -7.25 -12.64 5.74
C TYR A 36 -6.17 -13.65 5.35
N HIS A 37 -5.05 -13.73 6.08
CA HIS A 37 -4.00 -14.73 5.85
C HIS A 37 -4.55 -16.15 5.85
N LYS A 38 -5.32 -16.52 6.86
CA LYS A 38 -5.98 -17.85 6.94
C LYS A 38 -6.81 -18.17 5.69
N ARG A 39 -7.45 -17.16 5.09
CA ARG A 39 -8.37 -17.32 3.95
C ARG A 39 -7.65 -17.28 2.61
N LEU A 40 -6.69 -16.39 2.44
CA LEU A 40 -5.88 -16.27 1.24
C LEU A 40 -4.98 -17.48 1.01
N PHE A 41 -4.65 -18.21 2.08
CA PHE A 41 -3.86 -19.45 2.04
C PHE A 41 -4.67 -20.70 2.37
N HIS A 42 -6.01 -20.61 2.31
CA HIS A 42 -6.90 -21.73 2.58
C HIS A 42 -6.78 -22.83 1.50
N LYS A 43 -7.10 -24.10 1.85
CA LYS A 43 -7.06 -25.24 0.91
C LYS A 43 -8.10 -25.11 -0.22
N SER A 44 -9.34 -24.62 0.07
CA SER A 44 -10.36 -24.38 -0.93
C SER A 44 -9.98 -23.21 -1.84
N LYS A 45 -10.04 -23.45 -3.15
CA LYS A 45 -9.85 -22.45 -4.20
C LYS A 45 -10.88 -21.32 -4.10
N GLU A 46 -12.14 -21.66 -3.89
CA GLU A 46 -13.27 -20.71 -3.79
C GLU A 46 -13.06 -19.70 -2.65
N ILE A 47 -12.58 -20.18 -1.50
CA ILE A 47 -12.28 -19.30 -0.36
C ILE A 47 -11.15 -18.34 -0.73
N ARG A 48 -10.07 -18.84 -1.31
CA ARG A 48 -8.94 -17.97 -1.72
C ARG A 48 -9.40 -16.91 -2.72
N GLU A 49 -10.15 -17.29 -3.74
CA GLU A 49 -10.64 -16.37 -4.77
C GLU A 49 -11.56 -15.31 -4.18
N LYS A 50 -12.54 -15.72 -3.36
CA LYS A 50 -13.45 -14.79 -2.68
C LYS A 50 -12.70 -13.74 -1.88
N PHE A 51 -11.79 -14.14 -0.99
CA PHE A 51 -11.09 -13.21 -0.11
C PHE A 51 -10.02 -12.39 -0.82
N SER A 52 -9.46 -12.89 -1.92
CA SER A 52 -8.56 -12.08 -2.76
C SER A 52 -9.28 -10.90 -3.42
N ILE A 53 -10.53 -11.08 -3.83
CA ILE A 53 -11.35 -10.00 -4.39
C ILE A 53 -11.66 -8.93 -3.33
N PHE A 54 -12.03 -9.33 -2.10
CA PHE A 54 -12.30 -8.36 -1.03
C PHE A 54 -11.04 -7.58 -0.65
N TRP A 55 -9.89 -8.26 -0.54
CA TRP A 55 -8.61 -7.60 -0.30
C TRP A 55 -8.30 -6.54 -1.34
N LEU A 56 -8.35 -6.94 -2.61
CA LEU A 56 -8.03 -6.04 -3.72
C LEU A 56 -9.05 -4.91 -3.89
N LYS A 57 -10.34 -5.13 -3.57
CA LYS A 57 -11.34 -4.06 -3.57
C LYS A 57 -11.02 -2.98 -2.55
N TRP A 58 -10.59 -3.37 -1.35
CA TRP A 58 -10.15 -2.43 -0.33
C TRP A 58 -8.95 -1.61 -0.83
N GLU A 59 -7.91 -2.27 -1.31
CA GLU A 59 -6.72 -1.62 -1.90
C GLU A 59 -7.09 -0.63 -3.00
N ASN A 60 -7.83 -1.07 -3.99
CA ASN A 60 -8.20 -0.23 -5.13
C ASN A 60 -9.08 0.96 -4.74
N SER A 61 -9.84 0.86 -3.65
CA SER A 61 -10.68 1.97 -3.19
C SER A 61 -9.87 3.19 -2.77
N LEU A 62 -8.61 3.00 -2.39
CA LEU A 62 -7.74 4.02 -1.79
C LEU A 62 -6.48 4.32 -2.62
N ALA A 63 -6.15 3.44 -3.57
CA ALA A 63 -4.90 3.55 -4.32
C ALA A 63 -4.86 4.74 -5.29
N SER A 64 -6.00 5.20 -5.81
CA SER A 64 -6.04 6.28 -6.79
C SER A 64 -7.18 7.25 -6.54
N MET A 65 -6.92 8.52 -6.84
CA MET A 65 -7.95 9.58 -6.87
C MET A 65 -8.82 9.51 -8.14
N GLN A 66 -8.45 8.73 -9.13
CA GLN A 66 -9.19 8.64 -10.40
C GLN A 66 -10.39 7.68 -10.30
N LYS A 67 -11.57 8.17 -10.68
CA LYS A 67 -12.84 7.40 -10.62
C LYS A 67 -12.87 6.13 -11.48
N SER A 68 -12.03 6.04 -12.52
CA SER A 68 -12.03 4.90 -13.47
C SER A 68 -11.64 3.56 -12.85
N ILE A 69 -10.96 3.57 -11.72
CA ILE A 69 -10.48 2.35 -11.05
C ILE A 69 -11.57 1.72 -10.18
N ASN A 70 -12.56 2.51 -9.73
CA ASN A 70 -13.58 2.04 -8.79
C ASN A 70 -14.54 0.95 -9.32
N ASN A 71 -14.64 0.78 -10.64
CA ASN A 71 -15.53 -0.23 -11.27
C ASN A 71 -14.76 -1.37 -11.96
N TYR A 72 -13.43 -1.38 -11.87
CA TYR A 72 -12.63 -2.43 -12.48
C TYR A 72 -12.62 -3.67 -11.59
N THR A 73 -13.09 -4.78 -12.13
CA THR A 73 -12.92 -6.11 -11.51
C THR A 73 -11.72 -6.78 -12.19
N PRO A 74 -10.58 -6.87 -11.52
CA PRO A 74 -9.39 -7.47 -12.10
C PRO A 74 -9.58 -8.98 -12.33
N PRO A 75 -8.80 -9.57 -13.25
CA PRO A 75 -8.78 -11.02 -13.43
C PRO A 75 -8.45 -11.73 -12.11
N ILE A 76 -9.14 -12.83 -11.85
CA ILE A 76 -9.02 -13.58 -10.59
C ILE A 76 -7.58 -14.01 -10.29
N ASN A 77 -6.82 -14.40 -11.31
CA ASN A 77 -5.41 -14.78 -11.12
C ASN A 77 -4.55 -13.61 -10.66
N TYR A 78 -4.83 -12.40 -11.13
CA TYR A 78 -4.17 -11.19 -10.64
C TYR A 78 -4.54 -10.92 -9.18
N ALA A 79 -5.84 -10.96 -8.85
CA ALA A 79 -6.30 -10.74 -7.49
C ALA A 79 -5.66 -11.73 -6.50
N LEU A 80 -5.58 -13.01 -6.88
CA LEU A 80 -4.93 -14.06 -6.08
C LEU A 80 -3.45 -13.79 -5.86
N ALA A 81 -2.70 -13.47 -6.92
CA ALA A 81 -1.26 -13.21 -6.84
C ALA A 81 -0.98 -11.98 -5.97
N PHE A 82 -1.64 -10.86 -6.28
CA PHE A 82 -1.49 -9.60 -5.57
C PHE A 82 -1.79 -9.75 -4.09
N SER A 83 -3.01 -10.20 -3.74
CA SER A 83 -3.46 -10.27 -2.35
C SER A 83 -2.62 -11.23 -1.50
N ARG A 84 -2.18 -12.35 -2.07
CA ARG A 84 -1.34 -13.32 -1.35
C ARG A 84 0.07 -12.81 -1.11
N ILE A 85 0.69 -12.19 -2.11
CA ILE A 85 2.04 -11.62 -1.97
C ILE A 85 2.01 -10.51 -0.92
N GLU A 86 1.10 -9.57 -1.06
CA GLU A 86 1.00 -8.42 -0.17
C GLU A 86 0.68 -8.84 1.27
N ASN A 87 -0.37 -9.66 1.47
CA ASN A 87 -0.71 -10.18 2.79
C ASN A 87 0.43 -11.00 3.41
N HIS A 88 1.19 -11.77 2.62
CA HIS A 88 2.34 -12.51 3.10
C HIS A 88 3.41 -11.57 3.68
N TYR A 89 3.69 -10.47 3.00
CA TYR A 89 4.64 -9.47 3.52
C TYR A 89 4.11 -8.79 4.78
N PHE A 90 2.85 -8.38 4.82
CA PHE A 90 2.28 -7.75 6.02
C PHE A 90 2.19 -8.71 7.21
N PHE A 91 1.78 -9.96 6.97
CA PHE A 91 1.72 -10.98 8.01
C PHE A 91 3.08 -11.24 8.65
N ASN A 92 4.14 -11.19 7.87
CA ASN A 92 5.53 -11.35 8.31
C ASN A 92 6.23 -10.00 8.61
N LYS A 93 5.49 -8.89 8.79
CA LYS A 93 6.03 -7.55 9.10
C LYS A 93 7.13 -7.10 8.12
N GLY A 94 6.96 -7.41 6.84
CA GLY A 94 7.94 -7.11 5.79
C GLY A 94 9.28 -7.82 5.96
N PHE A 95 9.36 -8.83 6.84
CA PHE A 95 10.62 -9.50 7.24
C PHE A 95 11.64 -8.55 7.85
N LEU A 96 11.20 -7.41 8.37
CA LEU A 96 12.01 -6.42 9.04
C LEU A 96 12.10 -6.73 10.54
N GLY A 97 13.27 -6.50 11.13
CA GLY A 97 13.51 -6.80 12.54
C GLY A 97 12.83 -5.83 13.51
N SER A 98 12.48 -4.61 13.05
CA SER A 98 11.76 -3.58 13.82
C SER A 98 10.95 -2.69 12.91
N ASP A 99 9.98 -1.96 13.47
CA ASP A 99 9.11 -1.05 12.70
C ASP A 99 9.87 0.18 12.16
N ASP A 100 11.00 0.53 12.76
CA ASP A 100 11.88 1.63 12.36
C ASP A 100 13.10 1.17 11.56
N TYR A 101 13.18 -0.10 11.19
CA TYR A 101 14.37 -0.71 10.55
C TYR A 101 14.91 0.11 9.38
N ILE A 102 14.03 0.60 8.48
CA ILE A 102 14.46 1.37 7.31
C ILE A 102 15.07 2.70 7.75
N LEU A 103 14.43 3.43 8.65
CA LEU A 103 14.90 4.72 9.13
C LEU A 103 16.21 4.59 9.92
N SER A 104 16.29 3.61 10.81
CA SER A 104 17.49 3.32 11.61
C SER A 104 18.69 2.90 10.76
N ASN A 105 18.46 2.34 9.57
CA ASN A 105 19.50 1.91 8.64
C ASN A 105 19.73 2.89 7.47
N ALA A 106 19.03 4.02 7.40
CA ALA A 106 19.12 4.98 6.30
C ALA A 106 20.54 5.54 6.10
N LYS A 107 21.39 5.53 7.14
CA LYS A 107 22.80 5.90 7.05
C LYS A 107 23.58 5.05 6.01
N LYS A 108 23.12 3.83 5.72
CA LYS A 108 23.74 2.97 4.68
C LYS A 108 23.61 3.52 3.27
N ILE A 109 22.64 4.41 3.04
CA ILE A 109 22.37 5.04 1.74
C ILE A 109 22.58 6.57 1.77
N ASP A 110 23.12 7.14 2.84
CA ASP A 110 23.25 8.58 3.03
C ASP A 110 24.09 9.29 1.93
N LYS A 111 25.01 8.55 1.30
CA LYS A 111 25.87 9.03 0.20
C LYS A 111 25.28 8.78 -1.19
N ILE A 112 24.24 8.00 -1.30
CA ILE A 112 23.61 7.66 -2.59
C ILE A 112 22.57 8.74 -2.92
N PRO A 113 22.62 9.39 -4.08
CA PRO A 113 21.56 10.31 -4.49
C PRO A 113 20.26 9.56 -4.75
N GLY A 114 19.13 10.17 -4.39
CA GLY A 114 17.81 9.56 -4.61
C GLY A 114 16.72 10.61 -4.77
N ILE A 115 15.62 10.22 -5.41
CA ILE A 115 14.41 11.03 -5.54
C ILE A 115 13.23 10.22 -5.04
N ILE A 116 12.51 10.77 -4.07
CA ILE A 116 11.28 10.20 -3.52
C ILE A 116 10.11 10.94 -4.16
N ILE A 117 9.25 10.22 -4.88
CA ILE A 117 8.01 10.76 -5.46
C ILE A 117 6.84 10.29 -4.61
N GLN A 118 6.04 11.21 -4.10
CA GLN A 118 4.98 10.90 -3.14
C GLN A 118 3.71 11.69 -3.47
N GLY A 119 2.59 11.00 -3.63
CA GLY A 119 1.30 11.66 -3.75
C GLY A 119 0.86 12.33 -2.46
N ARG A 120 0.31 13.54 -2.54
CA ARG A 120 -0.17 14.30 -1.38
C ARG A 120 -1.32 13.57 -0.67
N TYR A 121 -2.21 12.96 -1.42
CA TYR A 121 -3.40 12.26 -0.94
C TYR A 121 -3.26 10.73 -0.99
N ASP A 122 -2.03 10.24 -0.83
CA ASP A 122 -1.76 8.81 -0.72
C ASP A 122 -2.37 8.26 0.59
N MET A 123 -3.48 7.53 0.44
CA MET A 123 -4.21 6.94 1.56
C MET A 123 -3.73 5.52 1.90
N VAL A 124 -2.88 4.94 1.08
CA VAL A 124 -2.23 3.65 1.35
C VAL A 124 -0.96 3.86 2.17
N CYS A 125 -0.06 4.73 1.68
CA CYS A 125 1.20 5.08 2.33
C CYS A 125 1.27 6.60 2.58
N PRO A 126 0.77 7.10 3.70
CA PRO A 126 0.72 8.54 3.97
C PRO A 126 2.09 9.25 3.84
N PRO A 127 2.11 10.50 3.34
CA PRO A 127 3.35 11.26 3.05
C PRO A 127 4.30 11.42 4.24
N ASN A 128 3.80 11.21 5.45
CA ASN A 128 4.63 11.26 6.67
C ASN A 128 5.80 10.26 6.63
N SER A 129 5.60 9.06 6.06
CA SER A 129 6.66 8.06 5.92
C SER A 129 7.77 8.52 4.97
N ALA A 130 7.40 9.08 3.82
CA ALA A 130 8.34 9.67 2.87
C ALA A 130 9.10 10.85 3.47
N ASN A 131 8.41 11.71 4.24
CA ASN A 131 9.05 12.84 4.92
C ASN A 131 10.05 12.40 6.00
N LYS A 132 9.72 11.38 6.79
CA LYS A 132 10.66 10.80 7.77
C LYS A 132 11.91 10.24 7.07
N LEU A 133 11.75 9.54 5.96
CA LEU A 133 12.89 9.01 5.21
C LEU A 133 13.75 10.14 4.65
N LYS A 134 13.15 11.19 4.07
CA LYS A 134 13.86 12.38 3.59
C LYS A 134 14.74 13.00 4.67
N ASN A 135 14.23 13.09 5.91
CA ASN A 135 14.96 13.72 7.03
C ASN A 135 16.23 12.96 7.44
N VAL A 136 16.29 11.65 7.20
CA VAL A 136 17.44 10.79 7.53
C VAL A 136 18.28 10.40 6.31
N TRP A 137 17.89 10.83 5.11
CA TRP A 137 18.62 10.58 3.86
C TRP A 137 19.02 11.91 3.18
N PRO A 138 20.18 12.51 3.56
CA PRO A 138 20.58 13.87 3.15
C PRO A 138 20.64 14.08 1.63
N LYS A 139 21.11 13.08 0.88
CA LYS A 139 21.24 13.16 -0.58
C LYS A 139 19.95 12.81 -1.35
N SER A 140 18.83 12.62 -0.64
CA SER A 140 17.54 12.46 -1.31
C SER A 140 16.88 13.81 -1.60
N GLU A 141 16.03 13.82 -2.60
CA GLU A 141 15.06 14.88 -2.91
C GLU A 141 13.66 14.31 -2.67
N LEU A 142 12.77 15.02 -1.98
CA LEU A 142 11.36 14.64 -1.82
C LEU A 142 10.49 15.55 -2.69
N LYS A 143 9.74 14.94 -3.59
CA LYS A 143 8.74 15.61 -4.42
C LYS A 143 7.34 15.16 -3.99
N ILE A 144 6.60 16.07 -3.41
CA ILE A 144 5.17 15.85 -3.11
C ILE A 144 4.37 16.29 -4.34
N ILE A 145 3.54 15.38 -4.83
CA ILE A 145 2.72 15.60 -6.03
C ILE A 145 1.29 15.93 -5.57
N ASP A 146 0.89 17.17 -5.81
CA ASP A 146 -0.44 17.63 -5.44
C ASP A 146 -1.53 16.90 -6.26
N PHE A 147 -2.71 16.74 -5.67
CA PHE A 147 -3.87 16.06 -6.28
C PHE A 147 -3.59 14.64 -6.77
N SER A 148 -2.64 13.94 -6.16
CA SER A 148 -2.27 12.56 -6.49
C SER A 148 -2.32 11.65 -5.28
N GLY A 149 -2.70 10.39 -5.51
CA GLY A 149 -2.77 9.31 -4.52
C GLY A 149 -1.54 8.40 -4.55
N HIS A 150 -1.79 7.10 -4.34
CA HIS A 150 -0.76 6.08 -4.22
C HIS A 150 -0.31 5.51 -5.58
N ALA A 151 -1.23 5.40 -6.54
CA ALA A 151 -0.97 4.65 -7.75
C ALA A 151 0.09 5.31 -8.64
N MET A 152 1.15 4.58 -8.96
CA MET A 152 2.19 5.04 -9.89
C MET A 152 1.65 5.32 -11.30
N SER A 153 0.48 4.81 -11.65
CA SER A 153 -0.23 5.04 -12.91
C SER A 153 -0.94 6.40 -12.98
N GLU A 154 -1.03 7.14 -11.88
CA GLU A 154 -1.58 8.50 -11.92
C GLU A 154 -0.66 9.40 -12.78
N PRO A 155 -1.23 10.21 -13.69
CA PRO A 155 -0.44 10.92 -14.71
C PRO A 155 0.71 11.77 -14.14
N GLU A 156 0.44 12.50 -13.05
CA GLU A 156 1.45 13.37 -12.44
C GLU A 156 2.56 12.57 -11.74
N ILE A 157 2.19 11.49 -11.04
CA ILE A 157 3.15 10.56 -10.41
C ILE A 157 4.02 9.93 -11.49
N SER A 158 3.39 9.36 -12.53
CA SER A 158 4.08 8.71 -13.65
C SER A 158 5.07 9.66 -14.34
N ARG A 159 4.64 10.90 -14.60
CA ARG A 159 5.48 11.94 -15.20
C ARG A 159 6.73 12.23 -14.36
N GLU A 160 6.58 12.41 -13.06
CA GLU A 160 7.71 12.73 -12.17
C GLU A 160 8.63 11.52 -11.94
N LEU A 161 8.09 10.30 -11.94
CA LEU A 161 8.89 9.08 -11.92
C LEU A 161 9.79 8.96 -13.17
N ILE A 162 9.22 9.22 -14.37
CA ILE A 162 9.99 9.23 -15.62
C ILE A 162 11.08 10.30 -15.58
N LYS A 163 10.76 11.53 -15.16
CA LYS A 163 11.78 12.59 -15.02
C LYS A 163 12.89 12.21 -14.04
N ALA A 164 12.52 11.56 -12.93
CA ALA A 164 13.50 11.12 -11.93
C ALA A 164 14.43 10.05 -12.51
N THR A 165 13.92 9.06 -13.24
CA THR A 165 14.73 8.02 -13.89
C THR A 165 15.64 8.61 -14.97
N GLU A 166 15.15 9.54 -15.80
CA GLU A 166 15.98 10.22 -16.80
C GLU A 166 17.14 11.02 -16.17
N LYS A 167 16.93 11.64 -14.99
CA LYS A 167 17.99 12.35 -14.24
C LYS A 167 19.16 11.43 -13.84
N PHE A 168 18.92 10.13 -13.67
CA PHE A 168 19.93 9.14 -13.27
C PHE A 168 20.43 8.26 -14.44
N LYS A 169 20.09 8.60 -15.68
CA LYS A 169 20.44 7.81 -16.86
C LYS A 169 21.90 7.92 -17.27
N ASN A 170 22.64 8.94 -16.80
CA ASN A 170 24.04 9.23 -17.17
C ASN A 170 25.01 8.89 -16.04
#